data_c9d76629696ab4c22078af3152783c0f
#
_entry.id   c9d76629696ab4c22078af3152783c0f
#
_cell.length_a   1.000
_cell.length_b   1.000
_cell.length_c   1.000
_cell.angle_alpha   90.00
_cell.angle_beta   90.00
_cell.angle_gamma   90.00
#
_symmetry.space_group_name_H-M   'P 1'
#
loop_
_entity.id
_entity.type
_entity.pdbx_description
1 polymer ?
#
loop_
_entity_poly.entity_id
_entity_poly.type
_entity_poly.pdbx_seq_one_letter_code
_entity_poly.pdbx_strand_id
1 'polypeptide(L)'
;MSEYRAQKELKPKVEDIARELLDEDKLANVLAFLEFLKNNKLTPRWYTSDSWVVKYKNKTVCKIKLNWMPRSSDKGNFWGIYSAHFTRENWFENYDSYITDDGLKAFIWDHINPPHGCSQQGGTVRCKGWPNVTILGKTYKAVCGCHSLVVKNPDGKTLEYAKEFVLVIKTFIADLAVAGQA
;
A
#
# COMPACT_ATOMS: atom_id res chain seq x y z
N MET A 1 -4.34 15.26 -24.67
CA MET A 1 -4.66 13.89 -24.19
C MET A 1 -4.53 13.91 -22.69
N SER A 2 -5.44 13.31 -21.89
CA SER A 2 -5.25 13.31 -20.45
C SER A 2 -4.07 12.41 -20.08
N GLU A 3 -3.29 12.79 -19.02
CA GLU A 3 -2.17 12.02 -18.50
C GLU A 3 -2.54 10.54 -18.24
N TYR A 4 -3.74 10.29 -17.73
CA TYR A 4 -4.27 8.94 -17.56
C TYR A 4 -4.32 8.14 -18.86
N ARG A 5 -4.76 8.74 -19.98
CA ARG A 5 -4.84 8.04 -21.28
C ARG A 5 -3.47 7.66 -21.77
N ALA A 6 -2.52 8.59 -21.68
CA ALA A 6 -1.14 8.33 -22.07
C ALA A 6 -0.52 7.19 -21.25
N GLN A 7 -0.64 7.23 -19.93
CA GLN A 7 -0.13 6.16 -19.06
C GLN A 7 -0.85 4.82 -19.28
N LYS A 8 -2.15 4.82 -19.59
CA LYS A 8 -2.91 3.60 -19.86
C LYS A 8 -2.40 2.86 -21.11
N GLU A 9 -1.99 3.59 -22.11
CA GLU A 9 -1.42 3.04 -23.35
C GLU A 9 0.02 2.55 -23.13
N LEU A 10 0.83 3.36 -22.48
CA LEU A 10 2.26 3.09 -22.27
C LEU A 10 2.54 2.10 -21.14
N LYS A 11 1.67 2.05 -20.11
CA LYS A 11 1.86 1.26 -18.88
C LYS A 11 3.27 1.41 -18.31
N PRO A 12 3.69 2.63 -17.97
CA PRO A 12 5.07 2.93 -17.62
C PRO A 12 5.53 2.12 -16.40
N LYS A 13 6.83 1.92 -16.29
CA LYS A 13 7.41 1.33 -15.08
C LYS A 13 7.41 2.37 -13.95
N VAL A 14 7.38 1.87 -12.71
CA VAL A 14 7.46 2.73 -11.51
C VAL A 14 8.73 3.56 -11.53
N GLU A 15 9.85 2.93 -11.88
CA GLU A 15 11.18 3.54 -11.90
C GLU A 15 11.25 4.76 -12.82
N ASP A 16 10.59 4.68 -13.98
CA ASP A 16 10.63 5.75 -14.98
C ASP A 16 9.90 6.98 -14.44
N ILE A 17 8.68 6.80 -13.94
CA ILE A 17 7.88 7.89 -13.37
C ILE A 17 8.49 8.42 -12.06
N ALA A 18 9.09 7.56 -11.23
CA ALA A 18 9.76 8.00 -10.01
C ALA A 18 10.94 8.95 -10.29
N ARG A 19 11.73 8.66 -11.34
CA ARG A 19 12.85 9.53 -11.76
C ARG A 19 12.40 10.91 -12.25
N GLU A 20 11.21 11.00 -12.81
CA GLU A 20 10.64 12.27 -13.28
C GLU A 20 10.06 13.12 -12.16
N LEU A 21 9.53 12.48 -11.10
CA LEU A 21 8.71 13.16 -10.10
C LEU A 21 9.40 13.39 -8.76
N LEU A 22 10.34 12.54 -8.36
CA LEU A 22 10.86 12.54 -6.99
C LEU A 22 12.24 13.18 -6.90
N ASP A 23 12.49 13.84 -5.77
CA ASP A 23 13.83 14.26 -5.38
C ASP A 23 14.76 13.07 -5.12
N GLU A 24 16.04 13.33 -4.98
CA GLU A 24 17.09 12.32 -4.88
C GLU A 24 16.86 11.34 -3.72
N ASP A 25 16.51 11.86 -2.53
CA ASP A 25 16.31 11.04 -1.32
C ASP A 25 15.10 10.11 -1.47
N LYS A 26 13.97 10.64 -1.91
CA LYS A 26 12.77 9.83 -2.12
C LYS A 26 12.93 8.84 -3.26
N LEU A 27 13.61 9.23 -4.32
CA LEU A 27 13.94 8.34 -5.42
C LEU A 27 14.81 7.17 -4.94
N ALA A 28 15.85 7.43 -4.13
CA ALA A 28 16.68 6.37 -3.57
C ALA A 28 15.86 5.36 -2.75
N ASN A 29 14.94 5.85 -1.91
CA ASN A 29 14.05 5.01 -1.11
C ASN A 29 13.09 4.18 -1.98
N VAL A 30 12.49 4.76 -3.02
CA VAL A 30 11.65 4.00 -3.97
C VAL A 30 12.46 2.91 -4.66
N LEU A 31 13.64 3.24 -5.18
CA LEU A 31 14.48 2.28 -5.89
C LEU A 31 14.92 1.13 -4.97
N ALA A 32 15.28 1.42 -3.72
CA ALA A 32 15.60 0.42 -2.71
C ALA A 32 14.39 -0.50 -2.40
N PHE A 33 13.17 0.06 -2.38
CA PHE A 33 11.95 -0.73 -2.22
C PHE A 33 11.67 -1.60 -3.45
N LEU A 34 11.88 -1.09 -4.66
CA LEU A 34 11.67 -1.85 -5.90
C LEU A 34 12.68 -3.00 -6.04
N GLU A 35 13.93 -2.78 -5.67
CA GLU A 35 14.95 -3.84 -5.60
C GLU A 35 14.57 -4.92 -4.60
N PHE A 36 14.14 -4.53 -3.39
CA PHE A 36 13.60 -5.46 -2.40
C PHE A 36 12.44 -6.31 -2.97
N LEU A 37 11.48 -5.70 -3.65
CA LEU A 37 10.38 -6.41 -4.27
C LEU A 37 10.87 -7.43 -5.30
N LYS A 38 11.78 -7.01 -6.18
CA LYS A 38 12.40 -7.88 -7.21
C LYS A 38 13.10 -9.09 -6.58
N ASN A 39 13.90 -8.87 -5.54
CA ASN A 39 14.62 -9.94 -4.81
C ASN A 39 13.65 -10.92 -4.15
N ASN A 40 12.44 -10.47 -3.83
CA ASN A 40 11.37 -11.30 -3.29
C ASN A 40 10.38 -11.82 -4.34
N LYS A 41 10.71 -11.76 -5.65
CA LYS A 41 9.87 -12.23 -6.77
C LYS A 41 8.50 -11.54 -6.82
N LEU A 42 8.46 -10.28 -6.42
CA LEU A 42 7.29 -9.41 -6.45
C LEU A 42 7.50 -8.34 -7.51
N THR A 43 6.62 -8.26 -8.51
CA THR A 43 6.77 -7.31 -9.62
C THR A 43 5.62 -6.32 -9.62
N PRO A 44 5.89 -5.00 -9.48
CA PRO A 44 4.89 -3.98 -9.68
C PRO A 44 4.37 -4.00 -11.12
N ARG A 45 3.04 -3.86 -11.27
CA ARG A 45 2.39 -3.74 -12.58
C ARG A 45 1.54 -2.50 -12.60
N TRP A 46 1.60 -1.73 -13.65
CA TRP A 46 0.77 -0.55 -13.80
C TRP A 46 -0.71 -0.88 -13.59
N TYR A 47 -1.40 -0.07 -12.82
CA TYR A 47 -2.81 -0.29 -12.45
C TYR A 47 -3.69 0.89 -12.88
N THR A 48 -3.28 2.11 -12.55
CA THR A 48 -3.94 3.36 -12.94
C THR A 48 -2.90 4.49 -12.88
N SER A 49 -3.26 5.72 -13.23
CA SER A 49 -2.34 6.87 -13.18
C SER A 49 -1.53 6.87 -11.89
N ASP A 50 -0.22 6.96 -12.02
CA ASP A 50 0.74 7.04 -10.91
C ASP A 50 0.58 5.95 -9.84
N SER A 51 0.02 4.81 -10.23
CA SER A 51 -0.27 3.71 -9.29
C SER A 51 0.05 2.35 -9.89
N TRP A 52 0.78 1.54 -9.14
CA TRP A 52 1.17 0.17 -9.50
C TRP A 52 0.70 -0.80 -8.43
N VAL A 53 0.22 -1.96 -8.86
CA VAL A 53 -0.18 -3.05 -7.98
C VAL A 53 0.91 -4.11 -7.93
N VAL A 54 1.22 -4.57 -6.74
CA VAL A 54 2.11 -5.72 -6.49
C VAL A 54 1.25 -6.90 -6.10
N LYS A 55 1.38 -8.01 -6.82
CA LYS A 55 0.60 -9.23 -6.56
C LYS A 55 1.50 -10.43 -6.30
N TYR A 56 1.00 -11.35 -5.48
CA TYR A 56 1.54 -12.68 -5.27
C TYR A 56 0.41 -13.70 -5.38
N LYS A 57 0.56 -14.77 -6.16
CA LYS A 57 -0.50 -15.77 -6.43
C LYS A 57 -1.88 -15.11 -6.71
N ASN A 58 -1.90 -14.13 -7.61
CA ASN A 58 -3.08 -13.33 -7.99
C ASN A 58 -3.73 -12.49 -6.88
N LYS A 59 -3.25 -12.54 -5.64
CA LYS A 59 -3.70 -11.67 -4.55
C LYS A 59 -2.84 -10.39 -4.49
N THR A 60 -3.44 -9.27 -4.20
CA THR A 60 -2.69 -8.01 -4.05
C THR A 60 -1.88 -8.05 -2.75
N VAL A 61 -0.59 -7.76 -2.80
CA VAL A 61 0.27 -7.61 -1.62
C VAL A 61 0.27 -6.16 -1.16
N CYS A 62 0.58 -5.25 -2.08
CA CYS A 62 0.53 -3.80 -1.82
C CYS A 62 0.29 -3.05 -3.14
N LYS A 63 0.14 -1.73 -3.01
CA LYS A 63 0.17 -0.80 -4.14
C LYS A 63 1.24 0.25 -3.88
N ILE A 64 1.93 0.66 -4.94
CA ILE A 64 2.84 1.80 -4.92
C ILE A 64 2.11 2.95 -5.61
N LYS A 65 2.14 4.14 -5.04
CA LYS A 65 1.60 5.35 -5.64
C LYS A 65 2.63 6.46 -5.64
N LEU A 66 2.71 7.16 -6.74
CA LEU A 66 3.49 8.38 -6.90
C LEU A 66 2.52 9.56 -7.04
N ASN A 67 2.94 10.76 -6.67
CA ASN A 67 2.20 12.02 -6.90
C ASN A 67 0.71 12.04 -6.50
N TRP A 68 0.30 11.31 -5.47
CA TRP A 68 -1.12 11.04 -5.18
C TRP A 68 -1.81 12.09 -4.28
N MET A 69 -1.32 13.27 -4.14
CA MET A 69 -1.99 14.30 -3.31
C MET A 69 -2.44 15.50 -4.16
N PRO A 70 -3.54 15.38 -4.94
CA PRO A 70 -4.00 16.50 -5.79
C PRO A 70 -4.47 17.73 -5.02
N ARG A 71 -4.54 17.68 -3.68
CA ARG A 71 -5.03 18.76 -2.80
C ARG A 71 -4.00 19.34 -1.86
N SER A 72 -2.75 18.86 -1.87
CA SER A 72 -1.68 19.41 -1.04
C SER A 72 -0.70 20.22 -1.87
N SER A 73 0.03 21.13 -1.19
CA SER A 73 1.15 21.87 -1.75
C SER A 73 2.30 20.98 -2.26
N ASP A 74 2.28 19.71 -1.91
CA ASP A 74 3.34 18.72 -2.21
C ASP A 74 3.13 18.01 -3.56
N LYS A 75 2.48 18.69 -4.51
CA LYS A 75 2.34 18.16 -5.87
C LYS A 75 3.71 17.87 -6.46
N GLY A 76 3.91 16.63 -6.89
CA GLY A 76 5.06 16.24 -7.70
C GLY A 76 6.19 15.56 -6.96
N ASN A 77 6.23 15.54 -5.63
CA ASN A 77 7.33 14.94 -4.86
C ASN A 77 6.83 14.04 -3.72
N PHE A 78 6.02 13.07 -4.08
CA PHE A 78 5.38 12.16 -3.13
C PHE A 78 5.37 10.72 -3.64
N TRP A 79 5.66 9.79 -2.74
CA TRP A 79 5.41 8.39 -2.98
C TRP A 79 4.83 7.70 -1.73
N GLY A 80 4.23 6.53 -1.91
CA GLY A 80 3.72 5.79 -0.77
C GLY A 80 3.39 4.34 -1.08
N ILE A 81 3.34 3.56 0.00
CA ILE A 81 2.96 2.15 0.00
C ILE A 81 1.58 2.03 0.61
N TYR A 82 0.68 1.39 -0.09
CA TYR A 82 -0.72 1.26 0.27
C TYR A 82 -1.13 -0.21 0.38
N SER A 83 -1.82 -0.55 1.44
CA SER A 83 -2.47 -1.85 1.57
C SER A 83 -3.97 -1.69 1.77
N ALA A 84 -4.76 -2.51 1.07
CA ALA A 84 -6.22 -2.56 1.20
C ALA A 84 -6.67 -3.80 1.99
N HIS A 85 -5.75 -4.59 2.50
CA HIS A 85 -6.04 -5.92 3.03
C HIS A 85 -6.78 -5.92 4.36
N PHE A 86 -6.80 -4.80 5.04
CA PHE A 86 -7.34 -4.68 6.37
C PHE A 86 -8.86 -4.45 6.44
N THR A 87 -9.61 -4.71 5.40
CA THR A 87 -11.02 -4.30 5.31
C THR A 87 -12.00 -5.41 4.96
N ARG A 88 -11.53 -6.63 4.78
CA ARG A 88 -12.42 -7.77 4.57
C ARG A 88 -12.41 -8.63 5.82
N GLU A 89 -13.61 -9.08 6.21
CA GLU A 89 -13.92 -9.92 7.35
C GLU A 89 -12.79 -10.85 7.78
N ASN A 90 -12.33 -10.75 9.02
CA ASN A 90 -11.38 -11.62 9.71
C ASN A 90 -9.92 -11.62 9.22
N TRP A 91 -9.52 -10.68 8.36
CA TRP A 91 -8.14 -10.67 7.85
C TRP A 91 -7.11 -10.33 8.92
N PHE A 92 -7.47 -9.50 9.91
CA PHE A 92 -6.54 -9.09 10.97
C PHE A 92 -6.26 -10.15 12.02
N GLU A 93 -7.28 -10.85 12.46
CA GLU A 93 -7.13 -11.94 13.41
C GLU A 93 -6.18 -13.02 12.88
N ASN A 94 -6.13 -13.18 11.55
CA ASN A 94 -5.22 -14.10 10.89
C ASN A 94 -3.77 -13.63 10.82
N TYR A 95 -3.50 -12.31 10.91
CA TYR A 95 -2.14 -11.77 10.86
C TYR A 95 -1.45 -11.71 12.22
N ASP A 96 -2.17 -11.76 13.31
CA ASP A 96 -1.61 -11.66 14.67
C ASP A 96 -0.50 -12.70 14.91
N SER A 97 -0.65 -13.91 14.37
CA SER A 97 0.35 -14.96 14.47
C SER A 97 1.63 -14.72 13.65
N TYR A 98 1.55 -13.87 12.62
CA TYR A 98 2.68 -13.52 11.75
C TYR A 98 3.41 -12.26 12.20
N ILE A 99 2.83 -11.46 13.08
CA ILE A 99 3.36 -10.18 13.53
C ILE A 99 3.68 -10.26 15.01
N THR A 100 4.85 -10.79 15.33
CA THR A 100 5.31 -10.97 16.71
C THR A 100 6.21 -9.82 17.19
N ASP A 101 6.86 -9.09 16.27
CA ASP A 101 7.70 -7.94 16.58
C ASP A 101 6.87 -6.72 17.01
N ASP A 102 7.18 -6.19 18.20
CA ASP A 102 6.43 -5.04 18.75
C ASP A 102 6.69 -3.73 17.99
N GLY A 103 7.84 -3.59 17.38
CA GLY A 103 8.16 -2.46 16.51
C GLY A 103 7.33 -2.48 15.24
N LEU A 104 7.14 -3.66 14.63
CA LEU A 104 6.26 -3.83 13.46
C LEU A 104 4.79 -3.61 13.83
N LYS A 105 4.34 -4.04 15.02
CA LYS A 105 2.98 -3.73 15.51
C LYS A 105 2.78 -2.23 15.65
N ALA A 106 3.72 -1.54 16.31
CA ALA A 106 3.67 -0.09 16.46
C ALA A 106 3.65 0.62 15.10
N PHE A 107 4.52 0.22 14.17
CA PHE A 107 4.52 0.72 12.80
C PHE A 107 3.15 0.56 12.12
N ILE A 108 2.52 -0.61 12.23
CA ILE A 108 1.20 -0.84 11.64
C ILE A 108 0.17 0.09 12.25
N TRP A 109 0.12 0.20 13.59
CA TRP A 109 -0.83 1.07 14.28
C TRP A 109 -0.72 2.53 13.87
N ASP A 110 0.50 3.03 13.68
CA ASP A 110 0.77 4.43 13.31
C ASP A 110 0.38 4.73 11.86
N HIS A 111 0.29 3.69 11.03
CA HIS A 111 -0.02 3.83 9.60
C HIS A 111 -1.43 3.38 9.22
N ILE A 112 -2.28 3.01 10.21
CA ILE A 112 -3.70 2.75 9.95
C ILE A 112 -4.36 4.02 9.46
N ASN A 113 -5.04 3.90 8.32
CA ASN A 113 -5.61 5.03 7.63
C ASN A 113 -7.10 5.19 7.96
N PRO A 114 -7.51 6.27 8.64
CA PRO A 114 -8.92 6.57 8.88
C PRO A 114 -9.64 6.91 7.55
N PRO A 115 -10.95 6.79 7.48
CA PRO A 115 -11.70 7.16 6.30
C PRO A 115 -11.63 8.67 6.04
N HIS A 116 -11.07 9.07 4.90
CA HIS A 116 -10.88 10.47 4.49
C HIS A 116 -11.96 10.98 3.53
N GLY A 117 -13.13 10.32 3.47
CA GLY A 117 -14.18 10.73 2.56
C GLY A 117 -13.78 10.62 1.09
N CYS A 118 -13.08 9.55 0.72
CA CYS A 118 -12.77 9.28 -0.67
C CYS A 118 -14.09 9.17 -1.46
N SER A 119 -14.36 10.13 -2.33
CA SER A 119 -15.42 10.01 -3.31
C SER A 119 -14.99 8.99 -4.34
N GLN A 120 -15.66 7.86 -4.42
CA GLN A 120 -15.60 7.05 -5.62
C GLN A 120 -16.16 7.92 -6.76
N GLN A 121 -15.36 8.07 -7.81
CA GLN A 121 -15.64 8.75 -9.08
C GLN A 121 -17.07 9.37 -9.20
N GLY A 122 -17.19 10.67 -8.88
CA GLY A 122 -18.39 11.43 -9.15
C GLY A 122 -19.58 11.25 -8.20
N GLY A 123 -19.50 10.41 -7.18
CA GLY A 123 -20.57 10.17 -6.21
C GLY A 123 -20.40 10.95 -4.91
N THR A 124 -21.50 11.44 -4.36
CA THR A 124 -21.58 12.16 -3.08
C THR A 124 -21.44 11.27 -1.84
N VAL A 125 -21.19 9.98 -2.01
CA VAL A 125 -21.10 9.02 -0.92
C VAL A 125 -19.71 9.10 -0.29
N ARG A 126 -19.60 9.72 0.86
CA ARG A 126 -18.40 9.68 1.69
C ARG A 126 -18.16 8.25 2.16
N CYS A 127 -16.95 7.72 1.93
CA CYS A 127 -16.55 6.44 2.48
C CYS A 127 -16.62 6.54 4.01
N LYS A 128 -17.54 5.78 4.63
CA LYS A 128 -17.68 5.72 6.09
C LYS A 128 -16.58 4.86 6.73
N GLY A 129 -15.85 4.11 5.93
CA GLY A 129 -14.88 3.11 6.41
C GLY A 129 -15.56 1.90 7.05
N TRP A 130 -14.75 1.02 7.59
CA TRP A 130 -15.19 -0.12 8.39
C TRP A 130 -15.19 0.28 9.86
N PRO A 131 -16.32 0.23 10.56
CA PRO A 131 -16.40 0.64 11.96
C PRO A 131 -15.85 -0.43 12.89
N ASN A 132 -15.32 0.02 14.03
CA ASN A 132 -14.91 -0.81 15.17
C ASN A 132 -13.99 -1.98 14.79
N VAL A 133 -12.93 -1.69 14.04
CA VAL A 133 -11.94 -2.68 13.61
C VAL A 133 -10.86 -2.83 14.68
N THR A 134 -10.64 -4.05 15.17
CA THR A 134 -9.51 -4.37 16.06
C THR A 134 -8.33 -4.90 15.22
N ILE A 135 -7.16 -4.31 15.44
CA ILE A 135 -5.94 -4.60 14.68
C ILE A 135 -4.81 -4.82 15.69
N LEU A 136 -4.29 -6.03 15.77
CA LEU A 136 -3.20 -6.38 16.71
C LEU A 136 -3.50 -5.90 18.14
N GLY A 137 -4.72 -6.15 18.62
CA GLY A 137 -5.16 -5.77 19.95
C GLY A 137 -5.60 -4.31 20.13
N LYS A 138 -5.46 -3.42 19.13
CA LYS A 138 -5.89 -2.02 19.21
C LYS A 138 -7.15 -1.77 18.39
N THR A 139 -8.19 -1.19 19.02
CA THR A 139 -9.47 -0.92 18.36
C THR A 139 -9.51 0.48 17.75
N TYR A 140 -9.93 0.56 16.50
CA TYR A 140 -10.13 1.79 15.74
C TYR A 140 -11.62 2.02 15.47
N LYS A 141 -12.09 3.27 15.68
CA LYS A 141 -13.50 3.64 15.42
C LYS A 141 -13.90 3.41 13.96
N ALA A 142 -12.98 3.68 13.03
CA ALA A 142 -13.18 3.40 11.62
C ALA A 142 -11.85 3.30 10.88
N VAL A 143 -11.78 2.39 9.90
CA VAL A 143 -10.61 2.17 9.02
C VAL A 143 -11.04 2.33 7.57
N CYS A 144 -10.21 2.96 6.74
CA CYS A 144 -10.50 3.18 5.33
C CYS A 144 -10.63 1.86 4.57
N GLY A 145 -11.76 1.64 3.89
CA GLY A 145 -12.04 0.42 3.14
C GLY A 145 -11.16 0.21 1.90
N CYS A 146 -10.67 1.30 1.30
CA CYS A 146 -9.88 1.23 0.06
C CYS A 146 -8.37 1.16 0.31
N HIS A 147 -7.90 1.80 1.39
CA HIS A 147 -6.49 1.92 1.75
C HIS A 147 -6.40 1.91 3.27
N SER A 148 -6.49 0.75 3.86
CA SER A 148 -6.52 0.59 5.32
C SER A 148 -5.19 0.91 5.98
N LEU A 149 -4.07 0.68 5.30
CA LEU A 149 -2.74 1.08 5.73
C LEU A 149 -2.10 1.95 4.64
N VAL A 150 -1.51 3.07 5.06
CA VAL A 150 -0.85 4.03 4.17
C VAL A 150 0.47 4.47 4.78
N VAL A 151 1.57 4.13 4.14
CA VAL A 151 2.92 4.57 4.50
C VAL A 151 3.34 5.63 3.49
N LYS A 152 3.51 6.86 3.96
CA LYS A 152 3.84 8.03 3.12
C LYS A 152 5.33 8.32 3.19
N ASN A 153 5.96 8.48 2.00
CA ASN A 153 7.40 8.78 1.87
C ASN A 153 8.26 7.96 2.84
N PRO A 154 8.11 6.62 2.89
CA PRO A 154 8.87 5.82 3.85
C PRO A 154 10.38 5.95 3.61
N ASP A 155 11.10 6.11 4.69
CA ASP A 155 12.56 6.19 4.75
C ASP A 155 13.12 5.40 5.92
N GLY A 156 14.41 5.20 5.99
CA GLY A 156 15.10 4.58 7.11
C GLY A 156 14.34 3.38 7.71
N LYS A 157 14.09 3.45 9.02
CA LYS A 157 13.38 2.38 9.75
C LYS A 157 11.95 2.17 9.27
N THR A 158 11.27 3.24 8.86
CA THR A 158 9.90 3.17 8.31
C THR A 158 9.86 2.34 7.03
N LEU A 159 10.86 2.50 6.17
CA LEU A 159 11.00 1.72 4.96
C LEU A 159 11.27 0.23 5.25
N GLU A 160 12.11 -0.06 6.24
CA GLU A 160 12.41 -1.45 6.62
C GLU A 160 11.16 -2.15 7.18
N TYR A 161 10.39 -1.52 8.07
CA TYR A 161 9.13 -2.07 8.53
C TYR A 161 8.09 -2.24 7.40
N ALA A 162 8.06 -1.33 6.43
CA ALA A 162 7.19 -1.49 5.27
C ALA A 162 7.57 -2.70 4.41
N LYS A 163 8.88 -2.98 4.26
CA LYS A 163 9.39 -4.18 3.58
C LYS A 163 8.99 -5.45 4.36
N GLU A 164 9.20 -5.45 5.67
CA GLU A 164 8.84 -6.57 6.53
C GLU A 164 7.33 -6.86 6.47
N PHE A 165 6.50 -5.83 6.55
CA PHE A 165 5.05 -5.96 6.41
C PHE A 165 4.64 -6.57 5.06
N VAL A 166 5.29 -6.20 3.96
CA VAL A 166 5.07 -6.81 2.64
C VAL A 166 5.40 -8.30 2.65
N LEU A 167 6.46 -8.72 3.35
CA LEU A 167 6.80 -10.14 3.50
C LEU A 167 5.78 -10.89 4.33
N VAL A 168 5.29 -10.32 5.41
CA VAL A 168 4.20 -10.90 6.22
C VAL A 168 2.98 -11.17 5.34
N ILE A 169 2.53 -10.19 4.54
CA ILE A 169 1.40 -10.39 3.63
C ILE A 169 1.69 -11.50 2.60
N LYS A 170 2.89 -11.51 2.03
CA LYS A 170 3.29 -12.54 1.05
C LYS A 170 3.26 -13.94 1.66
N THR A 171 3.81 -14.11 2.88
CA THR A 171 3.82 -15.39 3.61
C THR A 171 2.41 -15.86 3.91
N PHE A 172 1.57 -14.98 4.45
CA PHE A 172 0.17 -15.29 4.68
C PHE A 172 -0.57 -15.76 3.41
N ILE A 173 -0.37 -15.08 2.28
CA ILE A 173 -0.95 -15.50 1.00
C ILE A 173 -0.40 -16.87 0.55
N ALA A 174 0.88 -17.16 0.84
CA ALA A 174 1.47 -18.45 0.51
C ALA A 174 0.81 -19.58 1.30
N ASP A 175 0.57 -19.37 2.59
CA ASP A 175 -0.01 -20.36 3.49
C ASP A 175 -1.51 -20.59 3.21
N LEU A 176 -2.27 -19.54 2.88
CA LEU A 176 -3.65 -19.68 2.40
C LEU A 176 -3.75 -20.57 1.16
N ALA A 177 -2.80 -20.44 0.24
CA ALA A 177 -2.79 -21.25 -0.97
C ALA A 177 -2.47 -22.73 -0.70
N VAL A 178 -1.69 -23.04 0.33
CA VAL A 178 -1.42 -24.42 0.78
C VAL A 178 -2.64 -25.01 1.46
N ALA A 179 -3.38 -24.21 2.23
CA ALA A 179 -4.61 -24.64 2.90
C ALA A 179 -5.82 -24.82 1.98
N GLY A 180 -5.68 -24.60 0.66
CA GLY A 180 -6.78 -24.74 -0.31
C GLY A 180 -7.84 -23.64 -0.23
N GLN A 181 -7.56 -22.53 0.44
CA GLN A 181 -8.47 -21.39 0.64
C GLN A 181 -8.17 -20.20 -0.30
N ALA A 182 -7.33 -20.38 -1.29
CA ALA A 182 -6.86 -19.30 -2.19
C ALA A 182 -7.65 -19.23 -3.49
#